data_9102a8501422c8f25a73d4b4bc08d919
#
_entry.id   9102a8501422c8f25a73d4b4bc08d919
#
_cell.length_a   1.000
_cell.length_b   1.000
_cell.length_c   1.000
_cell.angle_alpha   90.00
_cell.angle_beta   90.00
_cell.angle_gamma   90.00
#
_symmetry.space_group_name_H-M   'P 1'
#
loop_
_entity.id
_entity.type
_entity.pdbx_description
1 polymer ?
#
loop_
_entity_poly.entity_id
_entity_poly.type
_entity_poly.pdbx_seq_one_letter_code
_entity_poly.pdbx_strand_id
1 'polypeptide(L)'
;MNEENETSGEKLWTAEFIGLSATNFFHFMAQYVLIAGLPICIMNEMKGGELEAGLAMTFFQIGTVACRPFAGRLIDRLHKGRLLFGATLAFFILMLAFCFAHTEEELYALRLLHGIEFAVGTTAAATLAALVLPASKRGTGIGYFALSTNLAMVVGPLVGLLLVHFFGTLAMFVFLTISALFTLWIANRRKLPQKIVLPAEKEAGKSRFALVERQALPASLLGGLVFFAYGGLLTFIPLYAHSLGLEGSVSAFFAVFALVILATRPFIGSIFDKKGADYTVYPGFLLFFVGFLCFAAARTPVAFFFAAAVLGAGFGALSPAFQTLAVASVAPERAGLATATYFWSLDISVGFAAATLGLVAANFGYATLYGILCPAVIVIALLAYMRLSKGTVKKKKTA
;
A
#
# COMPACT_ATOMS: atom_id res chain seq x y z
N MET A 1 15.16 8.28 38.17
CA MET A 1 13.71 8.40 38.39
C MET A 1 13.11 9.55 37.55
N ASN A 2 13.62 9.82 36.33
CA ASN A 2 13.17 10.91 35.45
C ASN A 2 12.94 10.50 33.98
N GLU A 3 13.10 9.26 33.60
CA GLU A 3 12.88 8.83 32.21
C GLU A 3 11.45 8.32 31.90
N GLU A 4 10.68 7.94 32.93
CA GLU A 4 9.31 7.43 32.74
C GLU A 4 8.25 8.52 32.51
N ASN A 5 8.55 9.78 32.82
CA ASN A 5 7.58 10.89 32.72
C ASN A 5 7.62 11.63 31.35
N GLU A 6 8.63 11.43 30.50
CA GLU A 6 8.69 12.10 29.19
C GLU A 6 7.88 11.38 28.11
N THR A 7 7.57 10.09 28.27
CA THR A 7 6.88 9.30 27.25
C THR A 7 5.36 9.47 27.21
N SER A 8 4.75 10.05 28.25
CA SER A 8 3.29 10.22 28.33
C SER A 8 2.74 11.43 27.54
N GLY A 9 3.61 12.31 27.01
CA GLY A 9 3.24 13.55 26.33
C GLY A 9 3.28 13.50 24.78
N GLU A 10 3.88 12.48 24.17
CA GLU A 10 4.04 12.42 22.72
C GLU A 10 2.71 12.09 22.00
N LYS A 11 2.19 13.06 21.23
CA LYS A 11 0.92 12.93 20.51
C LYS A 11 1.12 12.18 19.19
N LEU A 12 0.35 11.09 18.97
CA LEU A 12 0.25 10.40 17.71
C LEU A 12 -0.47 11.24 16.64
N TRP A 13 -1.62 11.81 17.03
CA TRP A 13 -2.49 12.57 16.15
C TRP A 13 -2.07 14.04 16.07
N THR A 14 -0.94 14.27 15.40
CA THR A 14 -0.51 15.64 15.06
C THR A 14 -1.15 16.06 13.74
N ALA A 15 -1.26 17.37 13.53
CA ALA A 15 -1.83 17.90 12.31
C ALA A 15 -1.00 17.54 11.06
N GLU A 16 0.32 17.38 11.23
CA GLU A 16 1.26 16.92 10.23
C GLU A 16 0.97 15.47 9.84
N PHE A 17 0.83 14.57 10.81
CA PHE A 17 0.52 13.17 10.58
C PHE A 17 -0.84 12.99 9.90
N ILE A 18 -1.86 13.71 10.35
CA ILE A 18 -3.20 13.70 9.74
C ILE A 18 -3.12 14.20 8.28
N GLY A 19 -2.40 15.30 8.04
CA GLY A 19 -2.21 15.84 6.68
C GLY A 19 -1.51 14.87 5.74
N LEU A 20 -0.46 14.18 6.22
CA LEU A 20 0.25 13.17 5.43
C LEU A 20 -0.61 11.93 5.16
N SER A 21 -1.40 11.50 6.16
CA SER A 21 -2.35 10.39 6.00
C SER A 21 -3.47 10.74 5.02
N ALA A 22 -3.98 11.96 5.05
CA ALA A 22 -4.96 12.44 4.08
C ALA A 22 -4.35 12.55 2.66
N THR A 23 -3.11 13.03 2.54
CA THR A 23 -2.37 13.04 1.26
C THR A 23 -2.28 11.62 0.69
N ASN A 24 -1.89 10.65 1.50
CA ASN A 24 -1.83 9.24 1.08
C ASN A 24 -3.20 8.70 0.68
N PHE A 25 -4.24 9.00 1.46
CA PHE A 25 -5.61 8.60 1.16
C PHE A 25 -6.05 9.08 -0.22
N PHE A 26 -5.87 10.36 -0.55
CA PHE A 26 -6.31 10.92 -1.82
C PHE A 26 -5.52 10.41 -3.02
N HIS A 27 -4.21 10.15 -2.88
CA HIS A 27 -3.43 9.50 -3.95
C HIS A 27 -3.95 8.09 -4.24
N PHE A 28 -4.15 7.27 -3.21
CA PHE A 28 -4.70 5.93 -3.39
C PHE A 28 -6.16 5.96 -3.84
N MET A 29 -6.98 6.90 -3.34
CA MET A 29 -8.35 7.07 -3.78
C MET A 29 -8.42 7.39 -5.28
N ALA A 30 -7.59 8.31 -5.78
CA ALA A 30 -7.53 8.60 -7.20
C ALA A 30 -7.14 7.37 -8.02
N GLN A 31 -6.16 6.58 -7.56
CA GLN A 31 -5.79 5.33 -8.20
C GLN A 31 -6.96 4.35 -8.27
N TYR A 32 -7.68 4.14 -7.17
CA TYR A 32 -8.78 3.18 -7.13
C TYR A 32 -10.05 3.68 -7.87
N VAL A 33 -10.32 4.98 -7.88
CA VAL A 33 -11.36 5.61 -8.71
C VAL A 33 -11.07 5.36 -10.19
N LEU A 34 -9.83 5.58 -10.64
CA LEU A 34 -9.42 5.36 -12.02
C LEU A 34 -9.39 3.86 -12.39
N ILE A 35 -9.05 2.96 -11.47
CA ILE A 35 -9.15 1.51 -11.71
C ILE A 35 -10.59 1.11 -12.06
N ALA A 36 -11.57 1.67 -11.37
CA ALA A 36 -12.99 1.32 -11.58
C ALA A 36 -13.64 2.09 -12.72
N GLY A 37 -13.33 3.38 -12.88
CA GLY A 37 -14.05 4.25 -13.81
C GLY A 37 -13.41 4.38 -15.19
N LEU A 38 -12.08 4.27 -15.30
CA LEU A 38 -11.39 4.47 -16.57
C LEU A 38 -11.71 3.42 -17.64
N PRO A 39 -11.86 2.11 -17.32
CA PRO A 39 -12.31 1.13 -18.28
C PRO A 39 -13.66 1.50 -18.92
N ILE A 40 -14.61 2.05 -18.14
CA ILE A 40 -15.91 2.47 -18.63
C ILE A 40 -15.77 3.66 -19.60
N CYS A 41 -14.88 4.61 -19.29
CA CYS A 41 -14.55 5.72 -20.19
C CYS A 41 -14.00 5.22 -21.53
N ILE A 42 -13.00 4.34 -21.49
CA ILE A 42 -12.35 3.80 -22.69
C ILE A 42 -13.36 3.05 -23.55
N MET A 43 -14.17 2.17 -22.96
CA MET A 43 -15.13 1.34 -23.69
C MET A 43 -16.31 2.16 -24.25
N ASN A 44 -16.85 3.11 -23.50
CA ASN A 44 -18.08 3.81 -23.85
C ASN A 44 -17.82 5.09 -24.66
N GLU A 45 -16.78 5.85 -24.34
CA GLU A 45 -16.55 7.17 -24.94
C GLU A 45 -15.48 7.13 -26.05
N MET A 46 -14.44 6.27 -25.89
CA MET A 46 -13.35 6.17 -26.87
C MET A 46 -13.49 4.97 -27.82
N LYS A 47 -14.51 4.11 -27.60
CA LYS A 47 -14.76 2.90 -28.42
C LYS A 47 -13.63 1.87 -28.36
N GLY A 48 -12.76 1.94 -27.35
CA GLY A 48 -11.74 0.94 -27.07
C GLY A 48 -12.34 -0.33 -26.47
N GLY A 49 -11.53 -1.39 -26.41
CA GLY A 49 -11.93 -2.67 -25.85
C GLY A 49 -11.33 -2.96 -24.48
N GLU A 50 -11.41 -4.21 -24.06
CA GLU A 50 -10.84 -4.69 -22.79
C GLU A 50 -9.29 -4.62 -22.78
N LEU A 51 -8.67 -4.77 -23.96
CA LEU A 51 -7.22 -4.68 -24.13
C LEU A 51 -6.74 -3.24 -23.81
N GLU A 52 -7.39 -2.24 -24.39
CA GLU A 52 -7.06 -0.82 -24.22
C GLU A 52 -7.26 -0.39 -22.76
N ALA A 53 -8.34 -0.84 -22.14
CA ALA A 53 -8.56 -0.65 -20.70
C ALA A 53 -7.45 -1.28 -19.84
N GLY A 54 -7.01 -2.50 -20.20
CA GLY A 54 -5.89 -3.18 -19.55
C GLY A 54 -4.55 -2.46 -19.76
N LEU A 55 -4.31 -1.92 -20.95
CA LEU A 55 -3.09 -1.15 -21.24
C LEU A 55 -3.01 0.12 -20.38
N ALA A 56 -4.11 0.83 -20.17
CA ALA A 56 -4.12 1.99 -19.28
C ALA A 56 -3.68 1.64 -17.85
N MET A 57 -4.07 0.46 -17.33
CA MET A 57 -3.59 -0.02 -16.03
C MET A 57 -2.11 -0.40 -16.06
N THR A 58 -1.67 -1.02 -17.15
CA THR A 58 -0.27 -1.44 -17.35
C THR A 58 0.68 -0.24 -17.41
N PHE A 59 0.33 0.83 -18.13
CA PHE A 59 1.15 2.06 -18.19
C PHE A 59 1.33 2.70 -16.81
N PHE A 60 0.28 2.75 -16.00
CA PHE A 60 0.40 3.20 -14.61
C PHE A 60 1.39 2.33 -13.81
N GLN A 61 1.26 1.02 -13.90
CA GLN A 61 2.12 0.08 -13.16
C GLN A 61 3.58 0.17 -13.60
N ILE A 62 3.84 0.33 -14.90
CA ILE A 62 5.19 0.56 -15.45
C ILE A 62 5.78 1.84 -14.84
N GLY A 63 5.03 2.96 -14.87
CA GLY A 63 5.48 4.21 -14.28
C GLY A 63 5.81 4.09 -12.80
N THR A 64 4.94 3.42 -12.04
CA THR A 64 5.10 3.22 -10.61
C THR A 64 6.33 2.37 -10.30
N VAL A 65 6.44 1.17 -10.87
CA VAL A 65 7.53 0.23 -10.60
C VAL A 65 8.89 0.80 -11.04
N ALA A 66 8.95 1.44 -12.20
CA ALA A 66 10.18 2.03 -12.71
C ALA A 66 10.66 3.22 -11.85
N CYS A 67 9.74 4.04 -11.32
CA CYS A 67 10.09 5.24 -10.59
C CYS A 67 10.37 5.01 -9.09
N ARG A 68 9.80 3.98 -8.46
CA ARG A 68 9.93 3.72 -7.01
C ARG A 68 11.37 3.76 -6.47
N PRO A 69 12.35 3.07 -7.08
CA PRO A 69 13.72 3.10 -6.58
C PRO A 69 14.36 4.50 -6.62
N PHE A 70 13.96 5.32 -7.61
CA PHE A 70 14.44 6.70 -7.72
C PHE A 70 13.73 7.61 -6.72
N ALA A 71 12.43 7.41 -6.46
CA ALA A 71 11.64 8.18 -5.51
C ALA A 71 12.26 8.16 -4.12
N GLY A 72 12.66 6.99 -3.61
CA GLY A 72 13.30 6.88 -2.29
C GLY A 72 14.59 7.69 -2.18
N ARG A 73 15.45 7.60 -3.22
CA ARG A 73 16.69 8.39 -3.27
C ARG A 73 16.40 9.88 -3.33
N LEU A 74 15.40 10.29 -4.10
CA LEU A 74 15.01 11.68 -4.24
C LEU A 74 14.57 12.27 -2.89
N ILE A 75 13.81 11.51 -2.11
CA ILE A 75 13.33 11.87 -0.77
C ILE A 75 14.48 12.06 0.21
N ASP A 76 15.48 11.17 0.18
CA ASP A 76 16.61 11.25 1.11
C ASP A 76 17.57 12.40 0.76
N ARG A 77 17.67 12.78 -0.52
CA ARG A 77 18.62 13.80 -1.00
C ARG A 77 18.06 15.21 -1.12
N LEU A 78 16.77 15.35 -1.40
CA LEU A 78 16.16 16.64 -1.58
C LEU A 78 15.50 17.15 -0.31
N HIS A 79 15.20 18.43 -0.31
CA HIS A 79 14.39 19.04 0.74
C HIS A 79 12.98 18.44 0.73
N LYS A 80 12.66 17.61 1.73
CA LYS A 80 11.47 16.76 1.78
C LYS A 80 10.16 17.54 1.61
N GLY A 81 10.08 18.76 2.19
CA GLY A 81 8.90 19.62 2.03
C GLY A 81 8.71 20.11 0.60
N ARG A 82 9.80 20.48 -0.10
CA ARG A 82 9.73 20.91 -1.51
C ARG A 82 9.38 19.75 -2.43
N LEU A 83 9.88 18.55 -2.12
CA LEU A 83 9.54 17.35 -2.87
C LEU A 83 8.07 16.98 -2.71
N LEU A 84 7.53 17.03 -1.49
CA LEU A 84 6.10 16.80 -1.25
C LEU A 84 5.24 17.84 -1.99
N PHE A 85 5.64 19.12 -1.98
CA PHE A 85 4.98 20.16 -2.75
C PHE A 85 4.99 19.85 -4.25
N GLY A 86 6.17 19.52 -4.81
CA GLY A 86 6.29 19.18 -6.23
C GLY A 86 5.45 17.96 -6.64
N ALA A 87 5.44 16.92 -5.80
CA ALA A 87 4.63 15.72 -6.05
C ALA A 87 3.11 16.04 -6.01
N THR A 88 2.64 16.73 -4.98
CA THR A 88 1.20 17.10 -4.88
C THR A 88 0.77 18.09 -5.96
N LEU A 89 1.67 18.97 -6.41
CA LEU A 89 1.43 19.86 -7.55
C LEU A 89 1.34 19.07 -8.86
N ALA A 90 2.26 18.13 -9.09
CA ALA A 90 2.21 17.24 -10.25
C ALA A 90 0.94 16.38 -10.24
N PHE A 91 0.53 15.86 -9.07
CA PHE A 91 -0.72 15.15 -8.90
C PHE A 91 -1.93 15.99 -9.34
N PHE A 92 -2.00 17.26 -8.89
CA PHE A 92 -3.07 18.19 -9.30
C PHE A 92 -3.07 18.43 -10.80
N ILE A 93 -1.90 18.74 -11.39
CA ILE A 93 -1.78 19.00 -12.84
C ILE A 93 -2.20 17.77 -13.65
N LEU A 94 -1.80 16.56 -13.23
CA LEU A 94 -2.16 15.33 -13.92
C LEU A 94 -3.67 15.03 -13.82
N MET A 95 -4.28 15.19 -12.64
CA MET A 95 -5.72 15.00 -12.49
C MET A 95 -6.52 16.01 -13.32
N LEU A 96 -6.04 17.26 -13.40
CA LEU A 96 -6.63 18.26 -14.29
C LEU A 96 -6.46 17.87 -15.78
N ALA A 97 -5.30 17.33 -16.16
CA ALA A 97 -5.06 16.92 -17.54
C ALA A 97 -5.97 15.78 -18.01
N PHE A 98 -6.39 14.88 -17.11
CA PHE A 98 -7.37 13.85 -17.45
C PHE A 98 -8.73 14.43 -17.93
N CYS A 99 -9.10 15.64 -17.50
CA CYS A 99 -10.32 16.30 -17.98
C CYS A 99 -10.27 16.68 -19.46
N PHE A 100 -9.07 16.73 -20.07
CA PHE A 100 -8.84 17.12 -21.45
C PHE A 100 -8.35 15.97 -22.34
N ALA A 101 -8.33 14.75 -21.81
CA ALA A 101 -7.92 13.58 -22.57
C ALA A 101 -9.08 13.12 -23.46
N HIS A 102 -8.83 13.01 -24.76
CA HIS A 102 -9.83 12.62 -25.76
C HIS A 102 -9.45 11.35 -26.53
N THR A 103 -8.19 10.91 -26.43
CA THR A 103 -7.70 9.69 -27.08
C THR A 103 -7.12 8.70 -26.07
N GLU A 104 -7.05 7.44 -26.48
CA GLU A 104 -6.48 6.36 -25.65
C GLU A 104 -4.98 6.59 -25.38
N GLU A 105 -4.24 7.08 -26.40
CA GLU A 105 -2.80 7.38 -26.28
C GLU A 105 -2.54 8.48 -25.25
N GLU A 106 -3.39 9.51 -25.20
CA GLU A 106 -3.32 10.55 -24.17
C GLU A 106 -3.57 9.96 -22.79
N LEU A 107 -4.55 9.07 -22.65
CA LEU A 107 -4.80 8.37 -21.40
C LEU A 107 -3.63 7.48 -20.97
N TYR A 108 -2.99 6.77 -21.91
CA TYR A 108 -1.81 5.95 -21.60
C TYR A 108 -0.64 6.80 -21.12
N ALA A 109 -0.39 7.93 -21.79
CA ALA A 109 0.65 8.87 -21.38
C ALA A 109 0.36 9.45 -19.98
N LEU A 110 -0.88 9.88 -19.72
CA LEU A 110 -1.30 10.39 -18.41
C LEU A 110 -1.22 9.29 -17.33
N ARG A 111 -1.57 8.05 -17.63
CA ARG A 111 -1.46 6.93 -16.69
C ARG A 111 0.00 6.61 -16.36
N LEU A 112 0.90 6.65 -17.34
CA LEU A 112 2.33 6.48 -17.10
C LEU A 112 2.88 7.58 -16.17
N LEU A 113 2.56 8.84 -16.48
CA LEU A 113 2.98 9.99 -15.68
C LEU A 113 2.36 9.97 -14.28
N HIS A 114 1.08 9.56 -14.17
CA HIS A 114 0.42 9.35 -12.88
C HIS A 114 1.12 8.25 -12.06
N GLY A 115 1.55 7.16 -12.69
CA GLY A 115 2.32 6.10 -12.01
C GLY A 115 3.66 6.62 -11.46
N ILE A 116 4.38 7.44 -12.23
CA ILE A 116 5.62 8.09 -11.81
C ILE A 116 5.37 9.03 -10.61
N GLU A 117 4.38 9.90 -10.73
CA GLU A 117 3.99 10.82 -9.66
C GLU A 117 3.55 10.05 -8.40
N PHE A 118 2.69 9.06 -8.55
CA PHE A 118 2.19 8.22 -7.48
C PHE A 118 3.33 7.53 -6.70
N ALA A 119 4.37 7.05 -7.41
CA ALA A 119 5.55 6.49 -6.78
C ALA A 119 6.26 7.51 -5.90
N VAL A 120 6.43 8.75 -6.36
CA VAL A 120 7.11 9.82 -5.60
C VAL A 120 6.22 10.31 -4.47
N GLY A 121 4.95 10.64 -4.74
CA GLY A 121 4.01 11.23 -3.79
C GLY A 121 3.72 10.31 -2.61
N THR A 122 3.37 9.04 -2.89
CA THR A 122 3.07 8.06 -1.83
C THR A 122 4.29 7.67 -1.02
N THR A 123 5.48 7.54 -1.65
CA THR A 123 6.72 7.27 -0.92
C THR A 123 7.11 8.46 -0.04
N ALA A 124 6.96 9.70 -0.53
CA ALA A 124 7.22 10.90 0.25
C ALA A 124 6.27 10.99 1.46
N ALA A 125 4.97 10.82 1.24
CA ALA A 125 3.98 10.85 2.32
C ALA A 125 4.25 9.79 3.39
N ALA A 126 4.54 8.54 2.97
CA ALA A 126 4.83 7.44 3.90
C ALA A 126 6.14 7.64 4.68
N THR A 127 7.19 8.12 4.01
CA THR A 127 8.48 8.41 4.65
C THR A 127 8.33 9.53 5.68
N LEU A 128 7.69 10.62 5.30
CA LEU A 128 7.45 11.75 6.20
C LEU A 128 6.54 11.36 7.37
N ALA A 129 5.48 10.57 7.12
CA ALA A 129 4.63 10.04 8.18
C ALA A 129 5.43 9.23 9.19
N ALA A 130 6.32 8.32 8.73
CA ALA A 130 7.17 7.54 9.62
C ALA A 130 8.18 8.39 10.42
N LEU A 131 8.66 9.51 9.85
CA LEU A 131 9.61 10.41 10.50
C LEU A 131 8.98 11.37 11.51
N VAL A 132 7.72 11.79 11.31
CA VAL A 132 7.01 12.65 12.25
C VAL A 132 6.47 11.88 13.46
N LEU A 133 6.39 10.56 13.37
CA LEU A 133 5.91 9.71 14.44
C LEU A 133 6.98 9.53 15.54
N PRO A 134 6.58 9.60 16.82
CA PRO A 134 7.43 9.21 17.93
C PRO A 134 7.90 7.76 17.79
N ALA A 135 9.14 7.48 18.18
CA ALA A 135 9.69 6.13 18.11
C ALA A 135 8.85 5.11 18.90
N SER A 136 8.34 5.52 20.06
CA SER A 136 7.47 4.72 20.95
C SER A 136 6.11 4.36 20.36
N LYS A 137 5.63 5.10 19.34
CA LYS A 137 4.30 4.92 18.70
C LYS A 137 4.39 4.68 17.20
N ARG A 138 5.57 4.32 16.70
CA ARG A 138 5.80 4.18 15.25
C ARG A 138 4.99 3.05 14.63
N GLY A 139 4.90 1.89 15.28
CA GLY A 139 4.10 0.76 14.80
C GLY A 139 2.60 1.09 14.74
N THR A 140 2.07 1.69 15.80
CA THR A 140 0.68 2.18 15.86
C THR A 140 0.44 3.23 14.77
N GLY A 141 1.34 4.21 14.63
CA GLY A 141 1.19 5.29 13.67
C GLY A 141 1.26 4.80 12.21
N ILE A 142 2.23 3.96 11.85
CA ILE A 142 2.30 3.38 10.51
C ILE A 142 1.06 2.50 10.24
N GLY A 143 0.54 1.82 11.26
CA GLY A 143 -0.72 1.11 11.16
C GLY A 143 -1.89 2.02 10.76
N TYR A 144 -2.07 3.15 11.42
CA TYR A 144 -3.10 4.14 11.07
C TYR A 144 -2.84 4.81 9.71
N PHE A 145 -1.58 5.06 9.36
CA PHE A 145 -1.24 5.56 8.03
C PHE A 145 -1.64 4.56 6.94
N ALA A 146 -1.34 3.27 7.10
CA ALA A 146 -1.74 2.23 6.16
C ALA A 146 -3.27 2.06 6.06
N LEU A 147 -4.02 2.42 7.12
CA LEU A 147 -5.48 2.44 7.09
C LEU A 147 -6.02 3.43 6.05
N SER A 148 -5.35 4.55 5.81
CA SER A 148 -5.74 5.51 4.77
C SER A 148 -5.75 4.86 3.38
N THR A 149 -4.78 3.99 3.09
CA THR A 149 -4.74 3.19 1.85
C THR A 149 -5.90 2.19 1.78
N ASN A 150 -6.17 1.47 2.87
CA ASN A 150 -7.25 0.48 2.90
C ASN A 150 -8.63 1.14 2.75
N LEU A 151 -8.83 2.31 3.35
CA LEU A 151 -10.07 3.08 3.19
C LEU A 151 -10.24 3.55 1.74
N ALA A 152 -9.17 4.03 1.12
CA ALA A 152 -9.17 4.42 -0.29
C ALA A 152 -9.51 3.25 -1.22
N MET A 153 -9.03 2.04 -0.91
CA MET A 153 -9.32 0.82 -1.68
C MET A 153 -10.81 0.46 -1.69
N VAL A 154 -11.54 0.75 -0.61
CA VAL A 154 -12.98 0.48 -0.50
C VAL A 154 -13.80 1.62 -1.09
N VAL A 155 -13.47 2.85 -0.71
CA VAL A 155 -14.25 4.04 -1.10
C VAL A 155 -14.00 4.41 -2.56
N GLY A 156 -12.77 4.23 -3.06
CA GLY A 156 -12.37 4.65 -4.41
C GLY A 156 -13.22 4.04 -5.53
N PRO A 157 -13.31 2.71 -5.65
CA PRO A 157 -14.12 2.07 -6.68
C PRO A 157 -15.60 2.46 -6.59
N LEU A 158 -16.15 2.53 -5.37
CA LEU A 158 -17.52 2.94 -5.15
C LEU A 158 -17.77 4.36 -5.66
N VAL A 159 -16.93 5.32 -5.28
CA VAL A 159 -17.03 6.71 -5.74
C VAL A 159 -16.86 6.80 -7.25
N GLY A 160 -15.87 6.08 -7.80
CA GLY A 160 -15.62 6.07 -9.26
C GLY A 160 -16.83 5.59 -10.05
N LEU A 161 -17.40 4.44 -9.68
CA LEU A 161 -18.57 3.87 -10.34
C LEU A 161 -19.82 4.75 -10.19
N LEU A 162 -20.08 5.30 -9.00
CA LEU A 162 -21.20 6.20 -8.76
C LEU A 162 -21.09 7.48 -9.59
N LEU A 163 -19.91 8.10 -9.64
CA LEU A 163 -19.69 9.31 -10.43
C LEU A 163 -19.90 9.06 -11.92
N VAL A 164 -19.31 8.00 -12.46
CA VAL A 164 -19.46 7.66 -13.87
C VAL A 164 -20.93 7.31 -14.20
N HIS A 165 -21.59 6.53 -13.34
CA HIS A 165 -22.98 6.10 -13.59
C HIS A 165 -23.98 7.25 -13.55
N PHE A 166 -23.88 8.17 -12.58
CA PHE A 166 -24.89 9.22 -12.39
C PHE A 166 -24.54 10.54 -13.08
N PHE A 167 -23.26 10.85 -13.27
CA PHE A 167 -22.79 12.17 -13.72
C PHE A 167 -21.84 12.12 -14.92
N GLY A 168 -21.47 10.91 -15.37
CA GLY A 168 -20.56 10.73 -16.51
C GLY A 168 -19.08 10.81 -16.14
N THR A 169 -18.22 10.47 -17.09
CA THR A 169 -16.77 10.32 -16.90
C THR A 169 -16.08 11.65 -16.58
N LEU A 170 -16.53 12.76 -17.20
CA LEU A 170 -15.98 14.07 -16.90
C LEU A 170 -16.16 14.46 -15.43
N ALA A 171 -17.31 14.13 -14.82
CA ALA A 171 -17.53 14.39 -13.39
C ALA A 171 -16.57 13.63 -12.50
N MET A 172 -16.18 12.41 -12.87
CA MET A 172 -15.14 11.64 -12.19
C MET A 172 -13.78 12.36 -12.25
N PHE A 173 -13.36 12.84 -13.41
CA PHE A 173 -12.09 13.56 -13.55
C PHE A 173 -12.11 14.91 -12.81
N VAL A 174 -13.22 15.65 -12.85
CA VAL A 174 -13.39 16.89 -12.05
C VAL A 174 -13.31 16.61 -10.57
N PHE A 175 -13.95 15.56 -10.08
CA PHE A 175 -13.85 15.14 -8.68
C PHE A 175 -12.40 14.82 -8.28
N LEU A 176 -11.66 14.10 -9.13
CA LEU A 176 -10.25 13.80 -8.90
C LEU A 176 -9.39 15.07 -8.89
N THR A 177 -9.67 16.02 -9.79
CA THR A 177 -8.99 17.32 -9.83
C THR A 177 -9.21 18.12 -8.54
N ILE A 178 -10.46 18.20 -8.06
CA ILE A 178 -10.81 18.87 -6.80
C ILE A 178 -10.13 18.17 -5.62
N SER A 179 -10.13 16.84 -5.58
CA SER A 179 -9.46 16.03 -4.57
C SER A 179 -7.94 16.26 -4.56
N ALA A 180 -7.32 16.38 -5.74
CA ALA A 180 -5.90 16.66 -5.88
C ALA A 180 -5.56 18.11 -5.48
N LEU A 181 -6.40 19.09 -5.79
CA LEU A 181 -6.26 20.46 -5.31
C LEU A 181 -6.34 20.54 -3.78
N PHE A 182 -7.29 19.80 -3.19
CA PHE A 182 -7.42 19.70 -1.74
C PHE A 182 -6.18 19.04 -1.12
N THR A 183 -5.63 18.02 -1.78
CA THR A 183 -4.39 17.35 -1.37
C THR A 183 -3.20 18.31 -1.40
N LEU A 184 -3.05 19.08 -2.48
CA LEU A 184 -2.03 20.13 -2.60
C LEU A 184 -2.15 21.16 -1.47
N TRP A 185 -3.35 21.60 -1.16
CA TRP A 185 -3.60 22.57 -0.09
C TRP A 185 -3.28 21.98 1.29
N ILE A 186 -3.75 20.76 1.62
CA ILE A 186 -3.58 20.17 2.95
C ILE A 186 -2.12 19.77 3.22
N ALA A 187 -1.45 19.20 2.21
CA ALA A 187 -0.06 18.76 2.33
C ALA A 187 0.90 19.93 2.56
N ASN A 188 0.58 21.12 1.99
CA ASN A 188 1.50 22.26 2.01
C ASN A 188 1.13 23.36 3.01
N ARG A 189 -0.03 23.25 3.67
CA ARG A 189 -0.46 24.24 4.67
C ARG A 189 0.29 24.09 5.99
N ARG A 190 0.86 22.92 6.27
CA ARG A 190 1.56 22.64 7.53
C ARG A 190 3.07 22.66 7.31
N LYS A 191 3.75 23.39 8.19
CA LYS A 191 5.21 23.41 8.20
C LYS A 191 5.72 22.15 8.88
N LEU A 192 6.28 21.23 8.09
CA LEU A 192 6.99 20.08 8.65
C LEU A 192 8.17 20.53 9.51
N PRO A 193 8.49 19.83 10.61
CA PRO A 193 9.63 20.17 11.47
C PRO A 193 10.92 20.27 10.65
N GLN A 194 11.69 21.34 10.86
CA GLN A 194 12.88 21.66 10.05
C GLN A 194 13.88 20.52 10.04
N LYS A 195 14.07 19.83 11.18
CA LYS A 195 14.94 18.65 11.33
C LYS A 195 14.56 17.49 10.37
N ILE A 196 13.28 17.37 10.01
CA ILE A 196 12.76 16.30 9.15
C ILE A 196 12.87 16.67 7.68
N VAL A 197 12.73 17.96 7.33
CA VAL A 197 12.69 18.42 5.94
C VAL A 197 14.06 18.64 5.30
N LEU A 198 15.11 18.80 6.11
CA LEU A 198 16.47 18.98 5.58
C LEU A 198 16.96 17.68 4.93
N PRO A 199 17.74 17.80 3.83
CA PRO A 199 18.49 16.67 3.31
C PRO A 199 19.44 16.12 4.36
N ALA A 200 19.71 14.81 4.32
CA ALA A 200 20.77 14.23 5.14
C ALA A 200 22.10 14.95 4.84
N GLU A 201 22.84 15.33 5.88
CA GLU A 201 24.21 15.79 5.71
C GLU A 201 24.98 14.69 4.96
N LYS A 202 25.82 15.12 4.02
CA LYS A 202 26.57 14.21 3.14
C LYS A 202 27.45 13.28 3.99
N GLU A 203 26.94 12.13 4.38
CA GLU A 203 27.84 11.03 4.74
C GLU A 203 28.64 10.68 3.47
N ALA A 204 29.85 11.20 3.43
CA ALA A 204 30.79 10.89 2.40
C ALA A 204 31.11 9.40 2.44
N GLY A 205 30.70 8.66 1.39
CA GLY A 205 31.53 7.54 1.07
C GLY A 205 30.99 6.18 0.74
N LYS A 206 29.72 5.81 0.94
CA LYS A 206 29.31 4.48 0.42
C LYS A 206 27.86 4.49 -0.11
N SER A 207 27.78 4.25 -1.43
CA SER A 207 26.56 4.05 -2.22
C SER A 207 25.84 5.29 -2.76
N ARG A 208 26.61 6.12 -3.47
CA ARG A 208 26.07 7.25 -4.25
C ARG A 208 25.03 6.81 -5.31
N PHE A 209 24.92 5.50 -5.60
CA PHE A 209 24.09 4.92 -6.65
C PHE A 209 23.11 3.83 -6.18
N ALA A 210 22.96 3.59 -4.86
CA ALA A 210 22.03 2.57 -4.38
C ALA A 210 20.57 2.96 -4.72
N LEU A 211 19.88 2.08 -5.43
CA LEU A 211 18.46 2.18 -5.75
C LEU A 211 17.60 1.38 -4.74
N VAL A 212 18.24 0.55 -3.94
CA VAL A 212 17.60 -0.37 -3.00
C VAL A 212 18.35 -0.30 -1.66
N GLU A 213 17.60 -0.23 -0.57
CA GLU A 213 18.16 -0.26 0.76
C GLU A 213 18.37 -1.68 1.24
N ARG A 214 19.65 -2.11 1.35
CA ARG A 214 19.99 -3.48 1.70
C ARG A 214 19.49 -3.89 3.10
N GLN A 215 19.49 -2.97 4.06
CA GLN A 215 19.04 -3.27 5.42
C GLN A 215 17.52 -3.45 5.50
N ALA A 216 16.75 -2.77 4.63
CA ALA A 216 15.31 -2.90 4.53
C ALA A 216 14.86 -4.13 3.71
N LEU A 217 15.75 -4.70 2.86
CA LEU A 217 15.40 -5.82 1.97
C LEU A 217 14.75 -7.01 2.68
N PRO A 218 15.24 -7.51 3.84
CA PRO A 218 14.62 -8.68 4.46
C PRO A 218 13.16 -8.43 4.84
N ALA A 219 12.84 -7.31 5.46
CA ALA A 219 11.47 -6.94 5.80
C ALA A 219 10.62 -6.66 4.54
N SER A 220 11.22 -6.03 3.52
CA SER A 220 10.55 -5.73 2.25
C SER A 220 10.17 -6.99 1.48
N LEU A 221 11.06 -7.97 1.41
CA LEU A 221 10.78 -9.25 0.74
C LEU A 221 9.71 -10.06 1.48
N LEU A 222 9.72 -10.04 2.81
CA LEU A 222 8.66 -10.69 3.61
C LEU A 222 7.31 -10.00 3.38
N GLY A 223 7.28 -8.67 3.38
CA GLY A 223 6.11 -7.90 2.99
C GLY A 223 5.65 -8.22 1.57
N GLY A 224 6.60 -8.34 0.63
CA GLY A 224 6.35 -8.76 -0.75
C GLY A 224 5.67 -10.13 -0.85
N LEU A 225 6.13 -11.14 -0.11
CA LEU A 225 5.50 -12.47 -0.09
C LEU A 225 4.06 -12.42 0.45
N VAL A 226 3.79 -11.60 1.47
CA VAL A 226 2.43 -11.35 1.98
C VAL A 226 1.58 -10.70 0.90
N PHE A 227 2.12 -9.70 0.19
CA PHE A 227 1.42 -9.00 -0.88
C PHE A 227 1.28 -9.84 -2.16
N PHE A 228 2.15 -10.80 -2.40
CA PHE A 228 1.99 -11.78 -3.47
C PHE A 228 0.72 -12.63 -3.23
N ALA A 229 0.57 -13.19 -2.03
CA ALA A 229 -0.64 -13.93 -1.66
C ALA A 229 -1.90 -13.04 -1.67
N TYR A 230 -1.80 -11.80 -1.18
CA TYR A 230 -2.86 -10.81 -1.23
C TYR A 230 -3.23 -10.41 -2.67
N GLY A 231 -2.26 -10.30 -3.59
CA GLY A 231 -2.49 -10.06 -5.00
C GLY A 231 -3.38 -11.13 -5.65
N GLY A 232 -3.25 -12.38 -5.20
CA GLY A 232 -4.15 -13.47 -5.60
C GLY A 232 -5.61 -13.23 -5.16
N LEU A 233 -5.81 -12.69 -3.96
CA LEU A 233 -7.15 -12.31 -3.51
C LEU A 233 -7.73 -11.19 -4.38
N LEU A 234 -6.97 -10.10 -4.56
CA LEU A 234 -7.43 -8.94 -5.34
C LEU A 234 -7.85 -9.32 -6.77
N THR A 235 -7.04 -10.16 -7.41
CA THR A 235 -7.23 -10.48 -8.83
C THR A 235 -8.30 -11.54 -9.06
N PHE A 236 -8.35 -12.58 -8.24
CA PHE A 236 -9.12 -13.79 -8.58
C PHE A 236 -10.34 -14.04 -7.69
N ILE A 237 -10.61 -13.23 -6.66
CA ILE A 237 -11.84 -13.36 -5.83
C ILE A 237 -13.10 -13.32 -6.69
N PRO A 238 -13.30 -12.36 -7.63
CA PRO A 238 -14.52 -12.33 -8.43
C PRO A 238 -14.73 -13.59 -9.26
N LEU A 239 -13.66 -14.11 -9.85
CA LEU A 239 -13.70 -15.32 -10.67
C LEU A 239 -13.94 -16.58 -9.83
N TYR A 240 -13.31 -16.67 -8.65
CA TYR A 240 -13.56 -17.76 -7.72
C TYR A 240 -14.98 -17.74 -7.17
N ALA A 241 -15.48 -16.58 -6.77
CA ALA A 241 -16.86 -16.42 -6.31
C ALA A 241 -17.87 -16.80 -7.40
N HIS A 242 -17.61 -16.41 -8.66
CA HIS A 242 -18.42 -16.83 -9.80
C HIS A 242 -18.43 -18.36 -9.93
N SER A 243 -17.30 -19.03 -9.86
CA SER A 243 -17.22 -20.50 -9.92
C SER A 243 -17.97 -21.22 -8.79
N LEU A 244 -18.31 -20.51 -7.70
CA LEU A 244 -19.06 -21.00 -6.56
C LEU A 244 -20.52 -20.56 -6.52
N GLY A 245 -20.98 -19.70 -7.46
CA GLY A 245 -22.31 -19.08 -7.43
C GLY A 245 -22.46 -18.04 -6.29
N LEU A 246 -21.36 -17.39 -5.89
CA LEU A 246 -21.30 -16.41 -4.79
C LEU A 246 -20.95 -15.00 -5.24
N GLU A 247 -21.19 -14.65 -6.52
CA GLU A 247 -20.79 -13.36 -7.13
C GLU A 247 -21.32 -12.15 -6.34
N GLY A 248 -22.58 -12.23 -5.89
CA GLY A 248 -23.21 -11.19 -5.08
C GLY A 248 -22.52 -10.95 -3.72
N SER A 249 -21.65 -11.85 -3.28
CA SER A 249 -20.95 -11.76 -2.00
C SER A 249 -19.57 -11.07 -2.10
N VAL A 250 -19.05 -10.79 -3.30
CA VAL A 250 -17.68 -10.25 -3.50
C VAL A 250 -17.52 -8.87 -2.85
N SER A 251 -18.45 -7.94 -3.08
CA SER A 251 -18.40 -6.60 -2.49
C SER A 251 -18.46 -6.65 -0.96
N ALA A 252 -19.34 -7.50 -0.42
CA ALA A 252 -19.44 -7.69 1.03
C ALA A 252 -18.19 -8.36 1.61
N PHE A 253 -17.52 -9.26 0.89
CA PHE A 253 -16.24 -9.84 1.28
C PHE A 253 -15.19 -8.73 1.51
N PHE A 254 -14.99 -7.85 0.52
CA PHE A 254 -14.04 -6.76 0.65
C PHE A 254 -14.44 -5.77 1.75
N ALA A 255 -15.74 -5.52 1.96
CA ALA A 255 -16.22 -4.69 3.05
C ALA A 255 -15.88 -5.31 4.42
N VAL A 256 -16.16 -6.61 4.64
CA VAL A 256 -15.81 -7.32 5.87
C VAL A 256 -14.28 -7.33 6.08
N PHE A 257 -13.52 -7.65 5.04
CA PHE A 257 -12.05 -7.64 5.07
C PHE A 257 -11.51 -6.28 5.55
N ALA A 258 -11.99 -5.18 4.96
CA ALA A 258 -11.57 -3.83 5.32
C ALA A 258 -12.04 -3.40 6.71
N LEU A 259 -13.28 -3.75 7.11
CA LEU A 259 -13.81 -3.45 8.44
C LEU A 259 -12.99 -4.14 9.55
N VAL A 260 -12.61 -5.40 9.34
CA VAL A 260 -11.76 -6.12 10.29
C VAL A 260 -10.37 -5.51 10.37
N ILE A 261 -9.76 -5.13 9.24
CA ILE A 261 -8.50 -4.39 9.25
C ILE A 261 -8.66 -3.11 10.10
N LEU A 262 -9.72 -2.33 9.87
CA LEU A 262 -9.99 -1.09 10.60
C LEU A 262 -10.14 -1.34 12.12
N ALA A 263 -10.97 -2.32 12.50
CA ALA A 263 -11.26 -2.64 13.89
C ALA A 263 -10.03 -3.16 14.66
N THR A 264 -9.16 -3.90 14.00
CA THR A 264 -7.98 -4.51 14.65
C THR A 264 -6.79 -3.56 14.77
N ARG A 265 -6.75 -2.45 14.03
CA ARG A 265 -5.61 -1.50 14.00
C ARG A 265 -5.16 -0.99 15.37
N PRO A 266 -6.04 -0.49 16.25
CA PRO A 266 -5.62 0.06 17.54
C PRO A 266 -4.89 -0.99 18.41
N PHE A 267 -5.38 -2.23 18.35
CA PHE A 267 -4.83 -3.34 19.14
C PHE A 267 -3.48 -3.81 18.58
N ILE A 268 -3.42 -4.07 17.27
CA ILE A 268 -2.24 -4.60 16.58
C ILE A 268 -1.07 -3.63 16.71
N GLY A 269 -1.27 -2.34 16.46
CA GLY A 269 -0.23 -1.33 16.57
C GLY A 269 0.29 -1.20 18.01
N SER A 270 -0.61 -1.18 19.01
CA SER A 270 -0.23 -1.14 20.42
C SER A 270 0.54 -2.38 20.88
N ILE A 271 0.16 -3.57 20.39
CA ILE A 271 0.90 -4.83 20.68
C ILE A 271 2.30 -4.74 20.06
N PHE A 272 2.41 -4.31 18.82
CA PHE A 272 3.69 -4.14 18.13
C PHE A 272 4.64 -3.21 18.90
N ASP A 273 4.15 -2.03 19.32
CA ASP A 273 4.97 -1.04 20.00
C ASP A 273 5.36 -1.47 21.43
N LYS A 274 4.45 -2.13 22.18
CA LYS A 274 4.68 -2.53 23.58
C LYS A 274 5.41 -3.86 23.74
N LYS A 275 5.06 -4.86 22.92
CA LYS A 275 5.55 -6.23 23.07
C LYS A 275 6.58 -6.62 21.99
N GLY A 276 6.69 -5.80 20.93
CA GLY A 276 7.60 -6.04 19.81
C GLY A 276 6.94 -6.76 18.62
N ALA A 277 7.70 -6.84 17.54
CA ALA A 277 7.21 -7.33 16.24
C ALA A 277 6.71 -8.78 16.29
N ASP A 278 7.38 -9.66 17.02
CA ASP A 278 7.08 -11.09 17.07
C ASP A 278 5.64 -11.36 17.54
N TYR A 279 5.16 -10.58 18.53
CA TYR A 279 3.79 -10.71 19.06
C TYR A 279 2.69 -10.29 18.07
N THR A 280 3.06 -9.62 16.99
CA THR A 280 2.15 -9.22 15.92
C THR A 280 2.32 -10.11 14.69
N VAL A 281 3.56 -10.42 14.33
CA VAL A 281 3.89 -11.12 13.08
C VAL A 281 3.52 -12.59 13.14
N TYR A 282 3.83 -13.32 14.24
CA TYR A 282 3.46 -14.74 14.33
C TYR A 282 1.95 -14.98 14.31
N PRO A 283 1.13 -14.28 15.13
CA PRO A 283 -0.34 -14.42 15.03
C PRO A 283 -0.87 -13.95 13.67
N GLY A 284 -0.27 -12.91 13.07
CA GLY A 284 -0.63 -12.43 11.76
C GLY A 284 -0.44 -13.50 10.67
N PHE A 285 0.70 -14.19 10.66
CA PHE A 285 0.95 -15.31 9.75
C PHE A 285 -0.03 -16.47 9.97
N LEU A 286 -0.30 -16.83 11.22
CA LEU A 286 -1.25 -17.89 11.54
C LEU A 286 -2.66 -17.56 11.05
N LEU A 287 -3.16 -16.34 11.32
CA LEU A 287 -4.47 -15.89 10.86
C LEU A 287 -4.53 -15.83 9.33
N PHE A 288 -3.50 -15.34 8.66
CA PHE A 288 -3.50 -15.23 7.21
C PHE A 288 -3.46 -16.61 6.55
N PHE A 289 -2.68 -17.55 7.10
CA PHE A 289 -2.64 -18.95 6.66
C PHE A 289 -4.00 -19.64 6.84
N VAL A 290 -4.56 -19.60 8.06
CA VAL A 290 -5.87 -20.18 8.36
C VAL A 290 -6.96 -19.53 7.51
N GLY A 291 -6.89 -18.21 7.31
CA GLY A 291 -7.81 -17.47 6.47
C GLY A 291 -7.85 -17.99 5.03
N PHE A 292 -6.70 -18.30 4.42
CA PHE A 292 -6.65 -18.90 3.08
C PHE A 292 -7.28 -20.30 3.05
N LEU A 293 -7.04 -21.11 4.07
CA LEU A 293 -7.67 -22.45 4.16
C LEU A 293 -9.20 -22.35 4.32
N CYS A 294 -9.67 -21.43 5.18
CA CYS A 294 -11.10 -21.15 5.32
C CYS A 294 -11.70 -20.65 4.00
N PHE A 295 -10.98 -19.78 3.27
CA PHE A 295 -11.42 -19.24 2.00
C PHE A 295 -11.54 -20.33 0.92
N ALA A 296 -10.55 -21.21 0.81
CA ALA A 296 -10.58 -22.35 -0.10
C ALA A 296 -11.70 -23.34 0.20
N ALA A 297 -12.06 -23.49 1.50
CA ALA A 297 -13.14 -24.36 1.95
C ALA A 297 -14.53 -23.70 1.88
N ALA A 298 -14.63 -22.39 1.71
CA ALA A 298 -15.90 -21.67 1.73
C ALA A 298 -16.81 -22.07 0.55
N ARG A 299 -18.07 -22.41 0.88
CA ARG A 299 -19.12 -22.78 -0.09
C ARG A 299 -20.42 -22.03 0.16
N THR A 300 -20.47 -21.19 1.18
CA THR A 300 -21.63 -20.39 1.55
C THR A 300 -21.21 -18.93 1.78
N PRO A 301 -22.12 -17.94 1.61
CA PRO A 301 -21.81 -16.55 1.89
C PRO A 301 -21.27 -16.32 3.30
N VAL A 302 -21.81 -17.01 4.31
CA VAL A 302 -21.36 -16.88 5.71
C VAL A 302 -19.91 -17.35 5.87
N ALA A 303 -19.57 -18.53 5.31
CA ALA A 303 -18.19 -19.03 5.34
C ALA A 303 -17.23 -18.11 4.57
N PHE A 304 -17.69 -17.51 3.48
CA PHE A 304 -16.95 -16.56 2.67
C PHE A 304 -16.63 -15.28 3.46
N PHE A 305 -17.61 -14.74 4.19
CA PHE A 305 -17.41 -13.56 5.06
C PHE A 305 -16.55 -13.87 6.29
N PHE A 306 -16.68 -15.08 6.86
CA PHE A 306 -15.80 -15.52 7.93
C PHE A 306 -14.35 -15.58 7.47
N ALA A 307 -14.09 -16.17 6.29
CA ALA A 307 -12.76 -16.20 5.70
C ALA A 307 -12.21 -14.77 5.44
N ALA A 308 -13.06 -13.84 4.96
CA ALA A 308 -12.69 -12.44 4.79
C ALA A 308 -12.25 -11.79 6.11
N ALA A 309 -12.96 -12.08 7.20
CA ALA A 309 -12.62 -11.55 8.52
C ALA A 309 -11.27 -12.07 9.01
N VAL A 310 -11.01 -13.37 8.89
CA VAL A 310 -9.75 -14.00 9.31
C VAL A 310 -8.59 -13.51 8.46
N LEU A 311 -8.75 -13.45 7.12
CA LEU A 311 -7.77 -12.90 6.19
C LEU A 311 -7.48 -11.43 6.48
N GLY A 312 -8.52 -10.63 6.74
CA GLY A 312 -8.39 -9.21 7.07
C GLY A 312 -7.59 -8.98 8.35
N ALA A 313 -7.82 -9.78 9.39
CA ALA A 313 -7.06 -9.71 10.63
C ALA A 313 -5.58 -10.08 10.41
N GLY A 314 -5.30 -11.15 9.64
CA GLY A 314 -3.94 -11.58 9.30
C GLY A 314 -3.19 -10.55 8.46
N PHE A 315 -3.75 -10.11 7.34
CA PHE A 315 -3.16 -9.11 6.46
C PHE A 315 -3.00 -7.75 7.16
N GLY A 316 -4.01 -7.37 7.94
CA GLY A 316 -4.01 -6.15 8.74
C GLY A 316 -2.89 -6.10 9.77
N ALA A 317 -2.44 -7.24 10.29
CA ALA A 317 -1.30 -7.33 11.18
C ALA A 317 0.04 -7.28 10.42
N LEU A 318 0.18 -8.07 9.35
CA LEU A 318 1.44 -8.28 8.65
C LEU A 318 1.90 -7.07 7.84
N SER A 319 1.00 -6.45 7.07
CA SER A 319 1.34 -5.35 6.16
C SER A 319 2.03 -4.17 6.87
N PRO A 320 1.47 -3.54 7.91
CA PRO A 320 2.14 -2.43 8.59
C PRO A 320 3.32 -2.88 9.44
N ALA A 321 3.32 -4.11 9.94
CA ALA A 321 4.44 -4.63 10.71
C ALA A 321 5.72 -4.70 9.85
N PHE A 322 5.64 -5.22 8.63
CA PHE A 322 6.78 -5.26 7.72
C PHE A 322 7.19 -3.89 7.21
N GLN A 323 6.25 -2.97 6.99
CA GLN A 323 6.58 -1.57 6.68
C GLN A 323 7.35 -0.92 7.83
N THR A 324 6.88 -1.10 9.07
CA THR A 324 7.55 -0.58 10.27
C THR A 324 8.95 -1.16 10.42
N LEU A 325 9.11 -2.48 10.25
CA LEU A 325 10.41 -3.15 10.32
C LEU A 325 11.37 -2.67 9.23
N ALA A 326 10.89 -2.47 8.00
CA ALA A 326 11.71 -1.95 6.90
C ALA A 326 12.26 -0.55 7.21
N VAL A 327 11.40 0.37 7.66
CA VAL A 327 11.81 1.73 8.01
C VAL A 327 12.66 1.77 9.27
N ALA A 328 12.36 0.95 10.28
CA ALA A 328 13.11 0.89 11.53
C ALA A 328 14.50 0.22 11.39
N SER A 329 14.76 -0.44 10.26
CA SER A 329 16.06 -1.08 10.01
C SER A 329 17.19 -0.12 9.65
N VAL A 330 16.87 1.15 9.41
CA VAL A 330 17.79 2.18 8.92
C VAL A 330 17.75 3.43 9.79
N ALA A 331 18.79 4.26 9.66
CA ALA A 331 18.78 5.60 10.24
C ALA A 331 17.74 6.50 9.54
N PRO A 332 17.19 7.53 10.23
CA PRO A 332 16.15 8.40 9.68
C PRO A 332 16.50 9.05 8.34
N GLU A 333 17.78 9.29 8.08
CA GLU A 333 18.32 9.88 6.86
C GLU A 333 18.11 9.00 5.62
N ARG A 334 17.97 7.68 5.83
CA ARG A 334 17.76 6.67 4.77
C ARG A 334 16.34 6.10 4.75
N ALA A 335 15.42 6.69 5.52
CA ALA A 335 14.04 6.22 5.63
C ALA A 335 13.29 6.26 4.28
N GLY A 336 13.62 7.23 3.41
CA GLY A 336 13.03 7.34 2.07
C GLY A 336 13.39 6.15 1.19
N LEU A 337 14.68 5.79 1.13
CA LEU A 337 15.13 4.64 0.35
C LEU A 337 14.59 3.30 0.92
N ALA A 338 14.49 3.17 2.25
CA ALA A 338 13.88 2.01 2.90
C ALA A 338 12.39 1.89 2.57
N THR A 339 11.64 3.00 2.66
CA THR A 339 10.21 3.05 2.30
C THR A 339 10.00 2.71 0.81
N ALA A 340 10.82 3.28 -0.07
CA ALA A 340 10.75 2.99 -1.50
C ALA A 340 11.06 1.52 -1.80
N THR A 341 12.07 0.94 -1.14
CA THR A 341 12.43 -0.48 -1.27
C THR A 341 11.26 -1.38 -0.84
N TYR A 342 10.60 -1.03 0.27
CA TYR A 342 9.42 -1.74 0.74
C TYR A 342 8.29 -1.69 -0.30
N PHE A 343 7.86 -0.51 -0.73
CA PHE A 343 6.77 -0.38 -1.70
C PHE A 343 7.11 -0.98 -3.07
N TRP A 344 8.36 -0.87 -3.51
CA TRP A 344 8.81 -1.51 -4.75
C TRP A 344 8.66 -3.04 -4.70
N SER A 345 9.01 -3.64 -3.55
CA SER A 345 8.78 -5.07 -3.33
C SER A 345 7.30 -5.43 -3.40
N LEU A 346 6.40 -4.59 -2.85
CA LEU A 346 4.95 -4.82 -2.92
C LEU A 346 4.42 -4.73 -4.36
N ASP A 347 4.80 -3.66 -5.08
CA ASP A 347 4.32 -3.43 -6.45
C ASP A 347 4.73 -4.56 -7.40
N ILE A 348 5.99 -5.00 -7.30
CA ILE A 348 6.48 -6.16 -8.07
C ILE A 348 5.73 -7.43 -7.68
N SER A 349 5.53 -7.65 -6.37
CA SER A 349 4.88 -8.87 -5.87
C SER A 349 3.44 -8.98 -6.33
N VAL A 350 2.67 -7.91 -6.29
CA VAL A 350 1.28 -7.89 -6.77
C VAL A 350 1.22 -8.09 -8.28
N GLY A 351 2.10 -7.41 -9.05
CA GLY A 351 2.18 -7.58 -10.49
C GLY A 351 2.56 -9.01 -10.90
N PHE A 352 3.56 -9.59 -10.22
CA PHE A 352 4.00 -10.96 -10.46
C PHE A 352 2.96 -12.00 -10.02
N ALA A 353 2.20 -11.71 -8.95
CA ALA A 353 1.11 -12.55 -8.47
C ALA A 353 0.02 -12.70 -9.53
N ALA A 354 -0.41 -11.62 -10.17
CA ALA A 354 -1.46 -11.68 -11.19
C ALA A 354 -1.10 -12.65 -12.32
N ALA A 355 0.16 -12.61 -12.82
CA ALA A 355 0.62 -13.48 -13.88
C ALA A 355 0.79 -14.93 -13.43
N THR A 356 1.52 -15.16 -12.32
CA THR A 356 1.86 -16.51 -11.87
C THR A 356 0.69 -17.27 -11.28
N LEU A 357 -0.12 -16.60 -10.44
CA LEU A 357 -1.31 -17.19 -9.82
C LEU A 357 -2.42 -17.40 -10.86
N GLY A 358 -2.48 -16.57 -11.91
CA GLY A 358 -3.36 -16.77 -13.05
C GLY A 358 -3.07 -18.08 -13.79
N LEU A 359 -1.79 -18.37 -14.06
CA LEU A 359 -1.38 -19.65 -14.64
C LEU A 359 -1.76 -20.84 -13.76
N VAL A 360 -1.60 -20.71 -12.44
CA VAL A 360 -2.01 -21.78 -11.50
C VAL A 360 -3.53 -21.95 -11.48
N ALA A 361 -4.28 -20.85 -11.44
CA ALA A 361 -5.74 -20.92 -11.47
C ALA A 361 -6.27 -21.57 -12.75
N ALA A 362 -5.69 -21.23 -13.90
CA ALA A 362 -6.08 -21.77 -15.19
C ALA A 362 -5.78 -23.28 -15.34
N ASN A 363 -4.64 -23.75 -14.82
CA ASN A 363 -4.22 -25.15 -14.99
C ASN A 363 -4.66 -26.08 -13.85
N PHE A 364 -4.76 -25.56 -12.62
CA PHE A 364 -4.99 -26.35 -11.40
C PHE A 364 -6.23 -25.93 -10.61
N GLY A 365 -6.92 -24.86 -11.04
CA GLY A 365 -8.12 -24.34 -10.41
C GLY A 365 -7.88 -23.50 -9.16
N TYR A 366 -8.92 -22.78 -8.75
CA TYR A 366 -8.89 -21.85 -7.60
C TYR A 366 -8.72 -22.57 -6.25
N ALA A 367 -9.20 -23.81 -6.13
CA ALA A 367 -9.03 -24.60 -4.89
C ALA A 367 -7.54 -24.85 -4.61
N THR A 368 -6.75 -25.18 -5.62
CA THR A 368 -5.29 -25.34 -5.52
C THR A 368 -4.60 -24.02 -5.22
N LEU A 369 -5.01 -22.93 -5.90
CA LEU A 369 -4.47 -21.61 -5.69
C LEU A 369 -4.62 -21.16 -4.22
N TYR A 370 -5.83 -21.22 -3.67
CA TYR A 370 -6.12 -20.72 -2.32
C TYR A 370 -5.89 -21.74 -1.22
N GLY A 371 -6.02 -23.04 -1.50
CA GLY A 371 -5.87 -24.11 -0.50
C GLY A 371 -4.43 -24.60 -0.35
N ILE A 372 -3.58 -24.43 -1.37
CA ILE A 372 -2.21 -24.96 -1.38
C ILE A 372 -1.18 -23.84 -1.61
N LEU A 373 -1.25 -23.11 -2.72
CA LEU A 373 -0.18 -22.21 -3.12
C LEU A 373 -0.08 -20.97 -2.22
N CYS A 374 -1.19 -20.27 -1.98
CA CYS A 374 -1.16 -19.11 -1.08
C CYS A 374 -0.74 -19.49 0.34
N PRO A 375 -1.29 -20.55 0.97
CA PRO A 375 -0.76 -21.05 2.25
C PRO A 375 0.71 -21.41 2.23
N ALA A 376 1.21 -22.07 1.16
CA ALA A 376 2.63 -22.41 1.04
C ALA A 376 3.53 -21.17 1.01
N VAL A 377 3.15 -20.11 0.29
CA VAL A 377 3.86 -18.83 0.27
C VAL A 377 3.91 -18.22 1.67
N ILE A 378 2.80 -18.28 2.43
CA ILE A 378 2.75 -17.78 3.81
C ILE A 378 3.66 -18.58 4.74
N VAL A 379 3.72 -19.90 4.58
CA VAL A 379 4.65 -20.77 5.33
C VAL A 379 6.11 -20.42 4.99
N ILE A 380 6.44 -20.22 3.72
CA ILE A 380 7.78 -19.79 3.28
C ILE A 380 8.14 -18.45 3.94
N ALA A 381 7.22 -17.47 3.93
CA ALA A 381 7.44 -16.18 4.56
C ALA A 381 7.64 -16.30 6.08
N LEU A 382 6.86 -17.15 6.75
CA LEU A 382 7.01 -17.44 8.19
C LEU A 382 8.36 -18.06 8.50
N LEU A 383 8.79 -19.09 7.75
CA LEU A 383 10.09 -19.73 7.94
C LEU A 383 11.26 -18.76 7.70
N ALA A 384 11.15 -17.89 6.70
CA ALA A 384 12.13 -16.84 6.44
C ALA A 384 12.17 -15.82 7.59
N TYR A 385 11.01 -15.40 8.12
CA TYR A 385 10.94 -14.52 9.29
C TYR A 385 11.59 -15.13 10.53
N MET A 386 11.32 -16.42 10.81
CA MET A 386 11.93 -17.15 11.94
C MET A 386 13.45 -17.20 11.88
N ARG A 387 14.03 -17.32 10.67
CA ARG A 387 15.50 -17.28 10.49
C ARG A 387 16.06 -15.88 10.77
N LEU A 388 15.36 -14.83 10.33
CA LEU A 388 15.79 -13.45 10.53
C LEU A 388 15.70 -13.03 11.99
N SER A 389 14.63 -13.36 12.70
CA SER A 389 14.44 -12.99 14.12
C SER A 389 15.50 -13.66 15.02
N LYS A 390 15.84 -14.93 14.78
CA LYS A 390 16.90 -15.64 15.49
C LYS A 390 18.29 -15.01 15.26
N GLY A 391 18.58 -14.51 14.06
CA GLY A 391 19.84 -13.83 13.74
C GLY A 391 20.00 -12.50 14.49
N THR A 392 18.91 -11.77 14.69
CA THR A 392 18.92 -10.48 15.39
C THR A 392 19.10 -10.65 16.91
N VAL A 393 18.52 -11.70 17.49
CA VAL A 393 18.68 -12.03 18.92
C VAL A 393 20.13 -12.46 19.23
N LYS A 394 20.79 -13.20 18.34
CA LYS A 394 22.20 -13.56 18.50
C LYS A 394 23.13 -12.33 18.50
N LYS A 395 22.90 -11.37 17.59
CA LYS A 395 23.71 -10.13 17.53
C LYS A 395 23.56 -9.24 18.77
N LYS A 396 22.37 -9.20 19.40
CA LYS A 396 22.16 -8.43 20.65
C LYS A 396 22.77 -9.09 21.88
N LYS A 397 23.09 -10.40 21.86
CA LYS A 397 23.75 -11.09 22.97
C LYS A 397 25.28 -11.06 22.88
N THR A 398 25.83 -10.68 21.72
CA THR A 398 27.31 -10.63 21.47
C THR A 398 27.84 -9.20 21.35
N ALA A 399 26.99 -8.18 21.48
CA ALA A 399 27.34 -6.76 21.62
C ALA A 399 27.00 -6.27 23.03
#